data_5f0a25c57780676e05cb2c0098240e83
#
_entry.id   5f0a25c57780676e05cb2c0098240e83
#
_cell.length_a   1.000
_cell.length_b   1.000
_cell.length_c   1.000
_cell.angle_alpha   90.00
_cell.angle_beta   90.00
_cell.angle_gamma   90.00
#
_symmetry.space_group_name_H-M   'P 1'
#
loop_
_entity.id
_entity.type
_entity.pdbx_description
1 polymer ?
#
loop_
_entity_poly.entity_id
_entity_poly.type
_entity_poly.pdbx_seq_one_letter_code
_entity_poly.pdbx_strand_id
1 'polypeptide(L)'
;MTEHFSYPRTASLVPCLIDVEQVGSTNAVLALLEEPLGFSIALSTNQVDGRGRNNREWRSNPRESLAVSTLIPASVLTSAVFPWVPLLAGLAVVRSVAALGLHSARLKWPNDVLVGKKKLAGVLCEALPSGAIVAGVGVNLFFSSAPPTPRATALQDHIHICPSTPDAFVARFVDELRTLLGTSMNTICSDV
;
A
#
# COMPACT_ATOMS: atom_id res chain seq x y z
N MET A 1 -4.45 -24.07 -10.63
CA MET A 1 -5.13 -23.83 -9.35
C MET A 1 -5.22 -22.33 -9.15
N THR A 2 -6.44 -21.79 -9.21
CA THR A 2 -6.73 -20.36 -9.12
C THR A 2 -7.12 -20.02 -7.69
N GLU A 3 -6.19 -20.19 -6.72
CA GLU A 3 -6.50 -19.80 -5.36
C GLU A 3 -6.52 -18.27 -5.27
N HIS A 4 -7.68 -17.73 -4.89
CA HIS A 4 -7.84 -16.34 -4.52
C HIS A 4 -7.14 -16.14 -3.17
N PHE A 5 -6.37 -15.06 -2.99
CA PHE A 5 -5.81 -14.74 -1.69
C PHE A 5 -6.95 -14.42 -0.72
N SER A 6 -6.82 -14.84 0.51
CA SER A 6 -7.76 -14.51 1.59
C SER A 6 -7.09 -13.60 2.61
N TYR A 7 -7.88 -12.73 3.25
CA TYR A 7 -7.37 -11.66 4.12
C TYR A 7 -7.98 -11.69 5.53
N PRO A 8 -7.97 -12.84 6.24
CA PRO A 8 -8.65 -12.97 7.54
C PRO A 8 -8.03 -12.09 8.64
N ARG A 9 -6.70 -11.91 8.65
CA ARG A 9 -6.02 -11.02 9.61
C ARG A 9 -6.40 -9.57 9.36
N THR A 10 -6.33 -9.13 8.10
CA THR A 10 -6.72 -7.77 7.71
C THR A 10 -8.18 -7.51 8.05
N ALA A 11 -9.09 -8.43 7.74
CA ALA A 11 -10.51 -8.29 8.02
C ALA A 11 -10.82 -8.12 9.53
N SER A 12 -10.01 -8.72 10.41
CA SER A 12 -10.17 -8.55 11.85
C SER A 12 -9.68 -7.20 12.40
N LEU A 13 -8.87 -6.47 11.63
CA LEU A 13 -8.23 -5.21 12.05
C LEU A 13 -8.95 -3.96 11.54
N VAL A 14 -9.76 -4.09 10.50
CA VAL A 14 -10.36 -2.94 9.81
C VAL A 14 -11.88 -2.96 9.88
N PRO A 15 -12.56 -1.80 9.90
CA PRO A 15 -14.00 -1.75 9.99
C PRO A 15 -14.70 -2.23 8.72
N CYS A 16 -14.03 -2.12 7.56
CA CYS A 16 -14.53 -2.56 6.27
C CYS A 16 -13.38 -3.00 5.39
N LEU A 17 -13.49 -4.20 4.82
CA LEU A 17 -12.57 -4.75 3.85
C LEU A 17 -13.31 -5.06 2.55
N ILE A 18 -12.90 -4.43 1.46
CA ILE A 18 -13.44 -4.62 0.11
C ILE A 18 -12.37 -5.31 -0.73
N ASP A 19 -12.54 -6.62 -0.94
CA ASP A 19 -11.68 -7.43 -1.80
C ASP A 19 -12.34 -7.57 -3.17
N VAL A 20 -11.70 -7.02 -4.21
CA VAL A 20 -12.25 -6.97 -5.56
C VAL A 20 -11.35 -7.75 -6.51
N GLU A 21 -11.90 -8.74 -7.21
CA GLU A 21 -11.14 -9.57 -8.14
C GLU A 21 -10.49 -8.73 -9.25
N GLN A 22 -11.26 -7.81 -9.86
CA GLN A 22 -10.78 -6.86 -10.86
C GLN A 22 -11.38 -5.48 -10.62
N VAL A 23 -10.56 -4.45 -10.69
CA VAL A 23 -11.00 -3.06 -10.46
C VAL A 23 -10.20 -2.07 -11.32
N GLY A 24 -10.77 -0.93 -11.65
CA GLY A 24 -10.04 0.18 -12.27
C GLY A 24 -8.94 0.69 -11.33
N SER A 25 -9.34 1.15 -10.15
CA SER A 25 -8.44 1.66 -9.12
C SER A 25 -9.02 1.43 -7.72
N THR A 26 -8.22 0.85 -6.82
CA THR A 26 -8.61 0.66 -5.41
C THR A 26 -8.79 1.99 -4.67
N ASN A 27 -8.05 3.04 -5.05
CA ASN A 27 -8.27 4.40 -4.53
C ASN A 27 -9.67 4.91 -4.90
N ALA A 28 -10.09 4.71 -6.16
CA ALA A 28 -11.40 5.15 -6.63
C ALA A 28 -12.53 4.42 -5.89
N VAL A 29 -12.37 3.14 -5.55
CA VAL A 29 -13.35 2.39 -4.76
C VAL A 29 -13.60 3.07 -3.42
N LEU A 30 -12.54 3.41 -2.68
CA LEU A 30 -12.70 4.06 -1.37
C LEU A 30 -13.21 5.50 -1.48
N ALA A 31 -12.83 6.22 -2.54
CA ALA A 31 -13.27 7.60 -2.78
C ALA A 31 -14.79 7.71 -3.06
N LEU A 32 -15.42 6.61 -3.49
CA LEU A 32 -16.86 6.55 -3.82
C LEU A 32 -17.72 6.08 -2.65
N LEU A 33 -17.16 5.72 -1.50
CA LEU A 33 -17.96 5.31 -0.34
C LEU A 33 -18.73 6.50 0.22
N GLU A 34 -20.06 6.35 0.35
CA GLU A 34 -20.94 7.40 0.87
C GLU A 34 -20.68 7.69 2.36
N GLU A 35 -20.46 6.64 3.15
CA GLU A 35 -20.13 6.73 4.58
C GLU A 35 -18.83 5.98 4.88
N PRO A 36 -17.67 6.56 4.52
CA PRO A 36 -16.41 5.87 4.68
C PRO A 36 -16.00 5.78 6.15
N LEU A 37 -15.91 4.56 6.67
CA LEU A 37 -15.34 4.30 7.99
C LEU A 37 -13.82 4.43 7.89
N GLY A 38 -13.22 5.21 8.80
CA GLY A 38 -11.77 5.41 8.83
C GLY A 38 -11.00 4.10 8.91
N PHE A 39 -9.92 4.00 8.14
CA PHE A 39 -9.11 2.81 7.95
C PHE A 39 -9.82 1.63 7.27
N SER A 40 -10.92 1.90 6.54
CA SER A 40 -11.45 0.94 5.55
C SER A 40 -10.39 0.64 4.49
N ILE A 41 -10.39 -0.59 4.00
CA ILE A 41 -9.44 -1.10 3.00
C ILE A 41 -10.20 -1.51 1.74
N ALA A 42 -9.68 -1.11 0.58
CA ALA A 42 -9.98 -1.74 -0.70
C ALA A 42 -8.71 -2.35 -1.26
N LEU A 43 -8.78 -3.58 -1.75
CA LEU A 43 -7.64 -4.27 -2.34
C LEU A 43 -8.04 -5.06 -3.59
N SER A 44 -7.06 -5.28 -4.46
CA SER A 44 -7.17 -6.12 -5.65
C SER A 44 -5.80 -6.59 -6.11
N THR A 45 -5.77 -7.75 -6.70
CA THR A 45 -4.59 -8.27 -7.40
C THR A 45 -4.68 -8.08 -8.92
N ASN A 46 -5.73 -7.41 -9.40
CA ASN A 46 -5.92 -7.10 -10.83
C ASN A 46 -6.49 -5.68 -11.00
N GLN A 47 -5.60 -4.69 -10.95
CA GLN A 47 -5.96 -3.28 -11.15
C GLN A 47 -5.68 -2.88 -12.61
N VAL A 48 -6.74 -2.54 -13.37
CA VAL A 48 -6.66 -2.31 -14.83
C VAL A 48 -6.48 -0.84 -15.23
N ASP A 49 -6.73 0.11 -14.33
CA ASP A 49 -6.48 1.55 -14.52
C ASP A 49 -5.65 2.10 -13.34
N GLY A 50 -4.56 1.38 -13.04
CA GLY A 50 -3.67 1.74 -11.94
C GLY A 50 -2.95 3.06 -12.21
N ARG A 51 -2.98 3.96 -11.20
CA ARG A 51 -2.42 5.30 -11.31
C ARG A 51 -1.21 5.47 -10.42
N GLY A 52 -0.27 6.25 -10.91
CA GLY A 52 0.86 6.77 -10.18
C GLY A 52 0.88 8.30 -10.23
N ARG A 53 1.82 8.92 -9.56
CA ARG A 53 2.01 10.38 -9.58
C ARG A 53 2.30 10.89 -11.00
N ASN A 54 1.88 12.13 -11.28
CA ASN A 54 2.09 12.80 -12.57
C ASN A 54 1.52 12.01 -13.76
N ASN A 55 0.33 11.43 -13.59
CA ASN A 55 -0.38 10.65 -14.61
C ASN A 55 0.41 9.44 -15.15
N ARG A 56 1.36 8.94 -14.38
CA ARG A 56 2.03 7.67 -14.71
C ARG A 56 1.10 6.51 -14.44
N GLU A 57 1.20 5.48 -15.25
CA GLU A 57 0.49 4.23 -15.03
C GLU A 57 1.20 3.35 -14.00
N TRP A 58 0.41 2.67 -13.17
CA TRP A 58 0.86 1.50 -12.41
C TRP A 58 0.41 0.26 -13.18
N ARG A 59 1.35 -0.44 -13.78
CA ARG A 59 1.08 -1.64 -14.58
C ARG A 59 1.51 -2.89 -13.84
N SER A 60 0.64 -3.88 -13.82
CA SER A 60 0.94 -5.24 -13.36
C SER A 60 0.07 -6.22 -14.12
N ASN A 61 0.58 -7.43 -14.30
CA ASN A 61 -0.29 -8.52 -14.72
C ASN A 61 -1.17 -8.96 -13.55
N PRO A 62 -2.34 -9.56 -13.83
CA PRO A 62 -3.20 -10.09 -12.78
C PRO A 62 -2.40 -10.98 -11.81
N ARG A 63 -2.58 -10.76 -10.50
CA ARG A 63 -1.95 -11.48 -9.39
C ARG A 63 -0.45 -11.23 -9.16
N GLU A 64 0.27 -10.61 -10.08
CA GLU A 64 1.70 -10.31 -9.91
C GLU A 64 1.96 -9.16 -8.93
N SER A 65 0.96 -8.34 -8.68
CA SER A 65 1.02 -7.29 -7.67
C SER A 65 -0.23 -7.26 -6.81
N LEU A 66 -0.11 -6.61 -5.67
CA LEU A 66 -1.21 -6.25 -4.80
C LEU A 66 -1.37 -4.73 -4.83
N ALA A 67 -2.54 -4.26 -5.24
CA ALA A 67 -2.99 -2.90 -5.01
C ALA A 67 -3.82 -2.88 -3.73
N VAL A 68 -3.45 -2.05 -2.78
CA VAL A 68 -4.19 -1.85 -1.54
C VAL A 68 -4.34 -0.36 -1.26
N SER A 69 -5.54 0.07 -0.95
CA SER A 69 -5.85 1.44 -0.55
C SER A 69 -6.46 1.45 0.85
N THR A 70 -6.09 2.42 1.66
CA THR A 70 -6.70 2.66 2.96
C THR A 70 -7.21 4.09 3.06
N LEU A 71 -8.38 4.26 3.69
CA LEU A 71 -8.93 5.56 3.99
C LEU A 71 -8.39 6.06 5.33
N ILE A 72 -7.70 7.19 5.31
CA ILE A 72 -7.22 7.88 6.51
C ILE A 72 -8.23 8.99 6.83
N PRO A 73 -8.96 8.91 7.95
CA PRO A 73 -10.00 9.87 8.25
C PRO A 73 -9.41 11.25 8.60
N ALA A 74 -10.14 12.32 8.25
CA ALA A 74 -9.70 13.69 8.54
C ALA A 74 -9.43 13.94 10.03
N SER A 75 -10.12 13.21 10.92
CA SER A 75 -9.98 13.34 12.37
C SER A 75 -8.60 13.01 12.93
N VAL A 76 -7.78 12.23 12.20
CA VAL A 76 -6.39 11.90 12.59
C VAL A 76 -5.36 12.73 11.82
N LEU A 77 -5.78 13.60 10.89
CA LEU A 77 -4.92 14.39 10.04
C LEU A 77 -4.85 15.82 10.54
N THR A 78 -3.74 16.17 11.18
CA THR A 78 -3.43 17.59 11.48
C THR A 78 -2.80 18.25 10.25
N SER A 79 -2.83 19.60 10.19
CA SER A 79 -2.15 20.36 9.13
C SER A 79 -0.65 20.07 9.06
N ALA A 80 -0.03 19.72 10.19
CA ALA A 80 1.38 19.33 10.25
C ALA A 80 1.65 17.93 9.67
N VAL A 81 0.73 16.97 9.86
CA VAL A 81 0.88 15.57 9.41
C VAL A 81 0.47 15.40 7.95
N PHE A 82 -0.53 16.14 7.48
CA PHE A 82 -1.12 15.99 6.16
C PHE A 82 -0.11 15.91 5.00
N PRO A 83 0.92 16.79 4.89
CA PRO A 83 1.89 16.73 3.80
C PRO A 83 2.80 15.49 3.85
N TRP A 84 2.94 14.85 5.02
CA TRP A 84 3.82 13.71 5.25
C TRP A 84 3.16 12.36 4.99
N VAL A 85 1.84 12.32 4.81
CA VAL A 85 1.09 11.06 4.63
C VAL A 85 1.70 10.15 3.55
N PRO A 86 2.15 10.64 2.38
CA PRO A 86 2.77 9.76 1.39
C PRO A 86 4.06 9.09 1.88
N LEU A 87 4.85 9.80 2.68
CA LEU A 87 6.09 9.25 3.26
C LEU A 87 5.79 8.30 4.40
N LEU A 88 4.80 8.61 5.25
CA LEU A 88 4.35 7.73 6.33
C LEU A 88 3.80 6.42 5.77
N ALA A 89 3.00 6.48 4.71
CA ALA A 89 2.52 5.27 4.02
C ALA A 89 3.69 4.47 3.40
N GLY A 90 4.66 5.15 2.79
CA GLY A 90 5.87 4.50 2.28
C GLY A 90 6.72 3.86 3.39
N LEU A 91 6.86 4.52 4.54
CA LEU A 91 7.56 3.97 5.70
C LEU A 91 6.80 2.77 6.29
N ALA A 92 5.47 2.84 6.36
CA ALA A 92 4.64 1.70 6.74
C ALA A 92 4.87 0.49 5.82
N VAL A 93 5.00 0.69 4.51
CA VAL A 93 5.38 -0.37 3.57
C VAL A 93 6.75 -0.94 3.91
N VAL A 94 7.78 -0.09 4.12
CA VAL A 94 9.14 -0.55 4.48
C VAL A 94 9.13 -1.41 5.74
N ARG A 95 8.43 -0.97 6.80
CA ARG A 95 8.31 -1.71 8.07
C ARG A 95 7.53 -3.02 7.88
N SER A 96 6.51 -3.01 7.02
CA SER A 96 5.71 -4.21 6.74
C SER A 96 6.52 -5.28 6.03
N VAL A 97 7.28 -4.92 5.00
CA VAL A 97 8.13 -5.90 4.31
C VAL A 97 9.32 -6.35 5.17
N ALA A 98 9.81 -5.49 6.07
CA ALA A 98 10.83 -5.88 7.05
C ALA A 98 10.30 -6.94 8.04
N ALA A 99 9.04 -6.82 8.47
CA ALA A 99 8.38 -7.83 9.31
C ALA A 99 8.18 -9.17 8.57
N LEU A 100 8.19 -9.18 7.24
CA LEU A 100 8.18 -10.38 6.41
C LEU A 100 9.60 -10.93 6.12
N GLY A 101 10.65 -10.29 6.66
CA GLY A 101 12.04 -10.70 6.48
C GLY A 101 12.85 -9.88 5.46
N LEU A 102 12.25 -8.91 4.77
CA LEU A 102 12.93 -8.06 3.78
C LEU A 102 13.48 -6.78 4.43
N HIS A 103 14.62 -6.87 5.11
CA HIS A 103 15.22 -5.74 5.86
C HIS A 103 16.01 -4.74 4.98
N SER A 104 16.24 -5.06 3.71
CA SER A 104 16.99 -4.20 2.77
C SER A 104 16.12 -3.18 2.04
N ALA A 105 14.80 -3.20 2.22
CA ALA A 105 13.89 -2.22 1.64
C ALA A 105 14.14 -0.82 2.22
N ARG A 106 14.07 0.22 1.37
CA ARG A 106 14.27 1.62 1.75
C ARG A 106 13.24 2.50 1.07
N LEU A 107 12.80 3.52 1.81
CA LEU A 107 11.96 4.58 1.25
C LEU A 107 12.81 5.51 0.38
N LYS A 108 12.37 5.73 -0.84
CA LYS A 108 12.91 6.76 -1.73
C LYS A 108 11.88 7.86 -1.90
N TRP A 109 12.26 9.05 -1.47
CA TRP A 109 11.43 10.25 -1.66
C TRP A 109 11.04 10.42 -3.15
N PRO A 110 9.81 10.82 -3.46
CA PRO A 110 8.76 11.15 -2.50
C PRO A 110 7.82 9.99 -2.15
N ASN A 111 7.84 8.84 -2.86
CA ASN A 111 6.76 7.86 -2.75
C ASN A 111 7.11 6.44 -3.25
N ASP A 112 8.38 6.14 -3.45
CA ASP A 112 8.81 4.82 -3.92
C ASP A 112 9.46 4.01 -2.78
N VAL A 113 9.22 2.71 -2.75
CA VAL A 113 9.97 1.77 -1.92
C VAL A 113 10.89 0.95 -2.81
N LEU A 114 12.17 0.96 -2.50
CA LEU A 114 13.21 0.29 -3.27
C LEU A 114 13.88 -0.83 -2.48
N VAL A 115 14.39 -1.83 -3.23
CA VAL A 115 15.42 -2.77 -2.76
C VAL A 115 16.64 -2.57 -3.67
N GLY A 116 17.72 -2.10 -3.09
CA GLY A 116 18.87 -1.59 -3.85
C GLY A 116 18.43 -0.41 -4.76
N LYS A 117 18.56 -0.59 -6.08
CA LYS A 117 18.16 0.43 -7.07
C LYS A 117 16.84 0.11 -7.77
N LYS A 118 16.15 -0.99 -7.38
CA LYS A 118 14.94 -1.48 -8.03
C LYS A 118 13.70 -1.17 -7.20
N LYS A 119 12.61 -0.79 -7.89
CA LYS A 119 11.33 -0.44 -7.27
C LYS A 119 10.54 -1.70 -6.91
N LEU A 120 10.25 -1.84 -5.62
CA LEU A 120 9.38 -2.88 -5.06
C LEU A 120 7.93 -2.41 -4.98
N ALA A 121 7.72 -1.16 -4.50
CA ALA A 121 6.39 -0.62 -4.29
C ALA A 121 6.34 0.88 -4.62
N GLY A 122 5.13 1.38 -4.82
CA GLY A 122 4.85 2.80 -4.98
C GLY A 122 3.62 3.21 -4.20
N VAL A 123 3.60 4.46 -3.74
CA VAL A 123 2.49 5.05 -2.98
C VAL A 123 1.85 6.18 -3.77
N LEU A 124 0.52 6.24 -3.77
CA LEU A 124 -0.27 7.34 -4.30
C LEU A 124 -1.33 7.75 -3.28
N CYS A 125 -1.19 8.95 -2.71
CA CYS A 125 -2.17 9.52 -1.80
C CYS A 125 -3.03 10.55 -2.53
N GLU A 126 -4.36 10.47 -2.33
CA GLU A 126 -5.35 11.36 -2.92
C GLU A 126 -6.19 11.97 -1.80
N ALA A 127 -6.22 13.31 -1.74
CA ALA A 127 -7.05 14.02 -0.78
C ALA A 127 -8.51 14.05 -1.25
N LEU A 128 -9.43 13.79 -0.34
CA LEU A 128 -10.86 13.86 -0.61
C LEU A 128 -11.44 15.22 -0.17
N PRO A 129 -12.57 15.66 -0.75
CA PRO A 129 -13.24 16.90 -0.32
C PRO A 129 -13.61 16.92 1.17
N SER A 130 -13.80 15.76 1.78
CA SER A 130 -14.05 15.60 3.23
C SER A 130 -12.85 15.93 4.13
N GLY A 131 -11.66 16.18 3.55
CA GLY A 131 -10.40 16.31 4.28
C GLY A 131 -9.74 14.97 4.62
N ALA A 132 -10.36 13.85 4.33
CA ALA A 132 -9.74 12.53 4.42
C ALA A 132 -8.70 12.32 3.31
N ILE A 133 -7.83 11.33 3.47
CA ILE A 133 -6.87 10.91 2.43
C ILE A 133 -7.10 9.43 2.12
N VAL A 134 -7.16 9.09 0.84
CA VAL A 134 -7.00 7.71 0.39
C VAL A 134 -5.53 7.48 0.08
N ALA A 135 -4.89 6.58 0.82
CA ALA A 135 -3.51 6.18 0.63
C ALA A 135 -3.44 4.84 -0.10
N GLY A 136 -3.12 4.88 -1.38
CA GLY A 136 -2.94 3.70 -2.23
C GLY A 136 -1.50 3.23 -2.26
N VAL A 137 -1.30 1.93 -2.20
CA VAL A 137 -0.01 1.24 -2.31
C VAL A 137 -0.12 0.16 -3.38
N GLY A 138 0.79 0.19 -4.35
CA GLY A 138 1.03 -0.92 -5.25
C GLY A 138 2.33 -1.63 -4.85
N VAL A 139 2.28 -2.93 -4.57
CA VAL A 139 3.48 -3.73 -4.25
C VAL A 139 3.60 -4.91 -5.21
N ASN A 140 4.79 -5.11 -5.79
CA ASN A 140 5.06 -6.25 -6.65
C ASN A 140 5.25 -7.51 -5.80
N LEU A 141 4.47 -8.55 -6.05
CA LEU A 141 4.55 -9.83 -5.34
C LEU A 141 5.54 -10.77 -6.02
N PHE A 142 5.36 -11.00 -7.31
CA PHE A 142 6.22 -11.81 -8.17
C PHE A 142 6.11 -11.36 -9.62
N PHE A 143 6.97 -11.90 -10.49
CA PHE A 143 6.83 -11.75 -11.93
C PHE A 143 6.89 -13.14 -12.56
N SER A 144 5.86 -13.50 -13.34
CA SER A 144 5.82 -14.76 -14.12
C SER A 144 6.63 -14.70 -15.42
N SER A 145 6.96 -13.46 -15.83
CA SER A 145 7.75 -13.12 -17.01
C SER A 145 8.72 -11.99 -16.68
N ALA A 146 9.26 -11.31 -17.67
CA ALA A 146 10.11 -10.15 -17.45
C ALA A 146 9.36 -9.05 -16.67
N PRO A 147 10.03 -8.36 -15.72
CA PRO A 147 9.42 -7.27 -14.98
C PRO A 147 8.97 -6.14 -15.90
N PRO A 148 7.92 -5.36 -15.55
CA PRO A 148 7.38 -4.30 -16.39
C PRO A 148 8.40 -3.21 -16.76
N THR A 149 9.46 -3.09 -15.97
CA THR A 149 10.63 -2.26 -16.27
C THR A 149 11.89 -2.90 -15.71
N PRO A 150 13.10 -2.64 -16.29
CA PRO A 150 14.37 -3.15 -15.74
C PRO A 150 14.67 -2.69 -14.30
N ARG A 151 13.97 -1.65 -13.85
CA ARG A 151 14.10 -1.07 -12.49
C ARG A 151 13.05 -1.59 -11.52
N ALA A 152 12.22 -2.57 -11.90
CA ALA A 152 11.28 -3.21 -10.99
C ALA A 152 11.92 -4.44 -10.32
N THR A 153 11.46 -4.75 -9.10
CA THR A 153 11.70 -5.98 -8.36
C THR A 153 10.42 -6.38 -7.63
N ALA A 154 10.34 -7.63 -7.21
CA ALA A 154 9.19 -8.17 -6.51
C ALA A 154 9.60 -8.80 -5.17
N LEU A 155 8.66 -9.04 -4.27
CA LEU A 155 8.92 -9.68 -2.98
C LEU A 155 9.57 -11.05 -3.15
N GLN A 156 9.12 -11.83 -4.12
CA GLN A 156 9.65 -13.16 -4.44
C GLN A 156 11.15 -13.16 -4.74
N ASP A 157 11.71 -12.06 -5.25
CA ASP A 157 13.15 -11.96 -5.55
C ASP A 157 14.00 -11.93 -4.28
N HIS A 158 13.38 -11.71 -3.10
CA HIS A 158 14.10 -11.41 -1.85
C HIS A 158 13.67 -12.28 -0.67
N ILE A 159 12.41 -12.74 -0.63
CA ILE A 159 11.85 -13.57 0.45
C ILE A 159 10.98 -14.69 -0.14
N HIS A 160 10.78 -15.74 0.64
CA HIS A 160 9.79 -16.75 0.28
C HIS A 160 8.39 -16.18 0.45
N ILE A 161 7.57 -16.24 -0.61
CA ILE A 161 6.17 -15.85 -0.57
C ILE A 161 5.26 -17.09 -0.56
N CYS A 162 4.20 -17.01 0.24
CA CYS A 162 3.17 -18.04 0.37
C CYS A 162 1.78 -17.41 0.24
N PRO A 163 0.70 -18.18 0.12
CA PRO A 163 -0.66 -17.63 -0.03
C PRO A 163 -1.09 -16.66 1.07
N SER A 164 -0.55 -16.78 2.29
CA SER A 164 -0.83 -15.87 3.40
C SER A 164 0.04 -14.61 3.43
N THR A 165 1.05 -14.50 2.56
CA THR A 165 1.95 -13.33 2.54
C THR A 165 1.23 -12.01 2.26
N PRO A 166 0.28 -11.92 1.28
CA PRO A 166 -0.46 -10.69 1.04
C PRO A 166 -1.29 -10.22 2.25
N ASP A 167 -1.98 -11.14 2.94
CA ASP A 167 -2.74 -10.80 4.14
C ASP A 167 -1.82 -10.32 5.29
N ALA A 168 -0.69 -11.01 5.51
CA ALA A 168 0.28 -10.60 6.52
C ALA A 168 0.87 -9.21 6.21
N PHE A 169 1.13 -8.91 4.94
CA PHE A 169 1.58 -7.60 4.49
C PHE A 169 0.54 -6.52 4.77
N VAL A 170 -0.72 -6.71 4.33
CA VAL A 170 -1.77 -5.70 4.48
C VAL A 170 -2.09 -5.45 5.94
N ALA A 171 -2.24 -6.49 6.74
CA ALA A 171 -2.48 -6.38 8.18
C ALA A 171 -1.37 -5.54 8.86
N ARG A 172 -0.11 -5.85 8.57
CA ARG A 172 1.02 -5.10 9.12
C ARG A 172 1.07 -3.66 8.61
N PHE A 173 0.77 -3.44 7.33
CA PHE A 173 0.73 -2.09 6.75
C PHE A 173 -0.29 -1.19 7.45
N VAL A 174 -1.47 -1.70 7.74
CA VAL A 174 -2.51 -0.94 8.47
C VAL A 174 -2.04 -0.57 9.88
N ASP A 175 -1.47 -1.54 10.61
CA ASP A 175 -0.98 -1.32 11.97
C ASP A 175 0.16 -0.30 12.01
N GLU A 176 1.15 -0.43 11.12
CA GLU A 176 2.26 0.51 11.00
C GLU A 176 1.79 1.91 10.63
N LEU A 177 0.86 2.02 9.67
CA LEU A 177 0.33 3.31 9.25
C LEU A 177 -0.44 4.00 10.38
N ARG A 178 -1.28 3.28 11.13
CA ARG A 178 -1.98 3.80 12.31
C ARG A 178 -0.99 4.30 13.37
N THR A 179 0.03 3.50 13.65
CA THR A 179 1.08 3.84 14.62
C THR A 179 1.80 5.12 14.22
N LEU A 180 2.23 5.22 12.94
CA LEU A 180 2.95 6.38 12.43
C LEU A 180 2.10 7.65 12.44
N LEU A 181 0.82 7.56 12.12
CA LEU A 181 -0.11 8.69 12.16
C LEU A 181 -0.37 9.17 13.61
N GLY A 182 -0.33 8.27 14.59
CA GLY A 182 -0.48 8.58 16.01
C GLY A 182 0.80 9.08 16.69
N THR A 183 1.97 8.99 16.03
CA THR A 183 3.25 9.40 16.59
C THR A 183 3.52 10.87 16.32
N SER A 184 4.16 11.56 17.28
CA SER A 184 4.53 12.98 17.10
C SER A 184 5.58 13.14 15.98
N MET A 185 5.52 14.25 15.26
CA MET A 185 6.46 14.57 14.16
C MET A 185 7.93 14.49 14.57
N ASN A 186 8.27 14.86 15.82
CA ASN A 186 9.66 14.80 16.31
C ASN A 186 10.20 13.36 16.37
N THR A 187 9.33 12.38 16.67
CA THR A 187 9.71 10.97 16.69
C THR A 187 9.80 10.41 15.27
N ILE A 188 8.94 10.87 14.36
CA ILE A 188 8.92 10.40 12.96
C ILE A 188 10.17 10.85 12.21
N CYS A 189 10.65 12.08 12.44
CA CYS A 189 11.84 12.63 11.76
C CYS A 189 13.13 11.88 12.10
N SER A 190 13.19 11.14 13.23
CA SER A 190 14.35 10.32 13.58
C SER A 190 14.42 8.99 12.80
N ASP A 191 13.30 8.55 12.21
CA ASP A 191 13.16 7.25 11.55
C ASP A 191 13.24 7.33 10.00
N VAL A 192 13.35 8.54 9.43
CA VAL A 192 13.46 8.82 7.99
C VAL A 192 14.87 9.26 7.62
#